data_380b76beb68d12d7bac0286ba548faeb
#
_entry.id   380b76beb68d12d7bac0286ba548faeb
#
_cell.length_a   1.000
_cell.length_b   1.000
_cell.length_c   1.000
_cell.angle_alpha   90.00
_cell.angle_beta   90.00
_cell.angle_gamma   90.00
#
_symmetry.space_group_name_H-M   'P 1'
#
loop_
_entity.id
_entity.type
_entity.pdbx_description
1 polymer ?
#
loop_
_entity_poly.entity_id
_entity_poly.type
_entity_poly.pdbx_seq_one_letter_code
_entity_poly.pdbx_strand_id
1 'polypeptide(L)'
;YDWIRKGRLMISEEINYAVKRMLFNSSNNATSFLVDILTGTTSGPCIEGEAWENWKYQRCIINDWLKELNWEELRGINCCQKTWDDGPFGREKEFYEYQNQNRNIMTTDATAKILEEIMIHIDYQKNDLDLRSFLKRTLNKSDLKEDPLNQVEGFLGEGLPESTKLWSKAGLMSEVRHDAAWWINSSSVQTLLVVFGNGKKIVKDASLFPSIAKAVYEHNNKFLY
;
A
#
# COMPACT_ATOMS: atom_id res chain seq x y z
N TYR A 1 -4.54 5.79 -10.80
CA TYR A 1 -5.26 5.12 -11.87
C TYR A 1 -6.56 5.83 -12.27
N ASP A 2 -7.46 6.12 -11.32
CA ASP A 2 -8.73 6.80 -11.60
C ASP A 2 -8.55 8.19 -12.21
N TRP A 3 -7.56 8.94 -11.76
CA TRP A 3 -7.24 10.27 -12.32
C TRP A 3 -6.69 10.19 -13.75
N ILE A 4 -5.89 9.15 -14.05
CA ILE A 4 -5.43 8.88 -15.42
C ILE A 4 -6.64 8.54 -16.30
N ARG A 5 -7.50 7.63 -15.85
CA ARG A 5 -8.71 7.23 -16.55
C ARG A 5 -9.67 8.40 -16.82
N LYS A 6 -9.76 9.35 -15.88
CA LYS A 6 -10.58 10.56 -16.00
C LYS A 6 -9.88 11.70 -16.75
N GLY A 7 -8.66 11.51 -17.25
CA GLY A 7 -7.88 12.54 -17.95
C GLY A 7 -7.39 13.69 -17.05
N ARG A 8 -7.41 13.49 -15.72
CA ARG A 8 -6.92 14.49 -14.74
C ARG A 8 -5.41 14.42 -14.54
N LEU A 9 -4.80 13.31 -14.90
CA LEU A 9 -3.36 13.08 -14.81
C LEU A 9 -2.93 12.33 -16.07
N MET A 10 -1.89 12.83 -16.74
CA MET A 10 -1.24 12.09 -17.82
C MET A 10 -0.14 11.21 -17.23
N ILE A 11 -0.09 9.95 -17.66
CA ILE A 11 1.00 9.07 -17.26
C ILE A 11 2.28 9.50 -17.99
N SER A 12 3.37 9.60 -17.24
CA SER A 12 4.73 9.75 -17.77
C SER A 12 5.59 8.59 -17.31
N GLU A 13 6.79 8.47 -17.89
CA GLU A 13 7.76 7.45 -17.45
C GLU A 13 8.13 7.62 -15.97
N GLU A 14 8.27 8.87 -15.50
CA GLU A 14 8.58 9.18 -14.11
C GLU A 14 7.46 8.74 -13.16
N ILE A 15 6.20 8.99 -13.52
CA ILE A 15 5.03 8.57 -12.72
C ILE A 15 4.96 7.05 -12.68
N ASN A 16 5.09 6.38 -13.83
CA ASN A 16 5.10 4.92 -13.90
C ASN A 16 6.23 4.31 -13.07
N TYR A 17 7.45 4.87 -13.19
CA TYR A 17 8.58 4.47 -12.38
C TYR A 17 8.34 4.69 -10.88
N ALA A 18 7.79 5.83 -10.49
CA ALA A 18 7.47 6.12 -9.09
C ALA A 18 6.41 5.16 -8.52
N VAL A 19 5.33 4.86 -9.28
CA VAL A 19 4.32 3.87 -8.87
C VAL A 19 4.94 2.49 -8.68
N LYS A 20 5.79 2.05 -9.61
CA LYS A 20 6.53 0.80 -9.47
C LYS A 20 7.40 0.79 -8.22
N ARG A 21 8.17 1.86 -7.98
CA ARG A 21 9.04 1.97 -6.79
C ARG A 21 8.24 1.98 -5.48
N MET A 22 7.09 2.65 -5.46
CA MET A 22 6.18 2.66 -4.31
C MET A 22 5.63 1.26 -4.01
N LEU A 23 5.11 0.57 -5.02
CA LEU A 23 4.42 -0.72 -4.83
C LEU A 23 5.40 -1.89 -4.70
N PHE A 24 6.41 -1.96 -5.57
CA PHE A 24 7.35 -3.08 -5.58
C PHE A 24 8.41 -2.95 -4.49
N ASN A 25 9.06 -1.79 -4.38
CA ASN A 25 10.17 -1.56 -3.43
C ASN A 25 9.74 -0.91 -2.11
N SER A 26 8.46 -0.51 -1.96
CA SER A 26 7.98 0.24 -0.79
C SER A 26 8.73 1.57 -0.54
N SER A 27 9.12 2.26 -1.61
CA SER A 27 9.89 3.50 -1.54
C SER A 27 9.08 4.64 -0.93
N ASN A 28 9.53 5.19 0.20
CA ASN A 28 8.96 6.36 0.85
C ASN A 28 9.05 7.60 -0.05
N ASN A 29 10.18 7.80 -0.71
CA ASN A 29 10.41 8.95 -1.59
C ASN A 29 9.49 8.91 -2.82
N ALA A 30 9.31 7.73 -3.42
CA ALA A 30 8.37 7.56 -4.53
C ALA A 30 6.92 7.80 -4.09
N THR A 31 6.52 7.33 -2.92
CA THR A 31 5.20 7.59 -2.34
C THR A 31 5.00 9.09 -2.11
N SER A 32 6.00 9.77 -1.54
CA SER A 32 5.97 11.21 -1.29
C SER A 32 5.86 12.03 -2.58
N PHE A 33 6.60 11.63 -3.62
CA PHE A 33 6.49 12.26 -4.95
C PHE A 33 5.08 12.11 -5.53
N LEU A 34 4.48 10.92 -5.44
CA LEU A 34 3.12 10.68 -5.93
C LEU A 34 2.07 11.46 -5.15
N VAL A 35 2.23 11.62 -3.83
CA VAL A 35 1.36 12.51 -3.03
C VAL A 35 1.43 13.94 -3.53
N ASP A 36 2.64 14.47 -3.81
CA ASP A 36 2.78 15.83 -4.34
C ASP A 36 2.12 15.97 -5.73
N ILE A 37 2.30 15.00 -6.63
CA ILE A 37 1.67 15.02 -7.96
C ILE A 37 0.14 14.96 -7.85
N LEU A 38 -0.40 14.09 -7.01
CA LEU A 38 -1.85 13.93 -6.86
C LEU A 38 -2.51 15.13 -6.18
N THR A 39 -1.82 15.77 -5.26
CA THR A 39 -2.38 16.88 -4.48
C THR A 39 -2.06 18.27 -5.05
N GLY A 40 -1.11 18.35 -6.00
CA GLY A 40 -0.60 19.63 -6.49
C GLY A 40 0.15 20.45 -5.43
N THR A 41 0.65 19.78 -4.39
CA THR A 41 1.38 20.42 -3.29
C THR A 41 2.83 19.99 -3.29
N THR A 42 3.66 20.69 -2.53
CA THR A 42 5.06 20.31 -2.33
C THR A 42 5.50 20.63 -0.91
N SER A 43 6.52 19.92 -0.43
CA SER A 43 7.20 20.25 0.82
C SER A 43 7.96 21.56 0.69
N GLY A 44 8.30 22.18 1.83
CA GLY A 44 9.05 23.44 1.85
C GLY A 44 9.02 24.10 3.22
N PRO A 45 9.52 25.34 3.35
CA PRO A 45 9.43 26.11 4.58
C PRO A 45 7.99 26.28 5.05
N CYS A 46 7.81 26.60 6.34
CA CYS A 46 6.50 26.98 6.88
C CYS A 46 5.92 28.15 6.07
N ILE A 47 4.61 28.17 5.91
CA ILE A 47 3.82 29.20 5.26
C ILE A 47 2.65 29.56 6.17
N GLU A 48 2.09 30.73 6.02
CA GLU A 48 1.06 31.26 6.93
C GLU A 48 -0.16 31.78 6.16
N GLY A 49 -1.22 32.06 6.91
CA GLY A 49 -2.44 32.68 6.40
C GLY A 49 -3.13 31.86 5.31
N GLU A 50 -3.66 32.54 4.29
CA GLU A 50 -4.41 31.92 3.21
C GLU A 50 -3.59 30.88 2.42
N ALA A 51 -2.29 31.09 2.26
CA ALA A 51 -1.41 30.14 1.58
C ALA A 51 -1.32 28.82 2.35
N TRP A 52 -1.29 28.85 3.68
CA TRP A 52 -1.33 27.66 4.53
C TRP A 52 -2.66 26.92 4.44
N GLU A 53 -3.78 27.63 4.51
CA GLU A 53 -5.11 27.02 4.41
C GLU A 53 -5.32 26.36 3.04
N ASN A 54 -4.92 27.01 1.96
CA ASN A 54 -5.00 26.47 0.61
C ASN A 54 -4.12 25.22 0.45
N TRP A 55 -2.91 25.25 1.00
CA TRP A 55 -2.00 24.10 0.96
C TRP A 55 -2.57 22.90 1.72
N LYS A 56 -3.14 23.10 2.91
CA LYS A 56 -3.79 22.03 3.69
C LYS A 56 -4.98 21.44 2.94
N TYR A 57 -5.82 22.28 2.37
CA TYR A 57 -6.96 21.83 1.58
C TYR A 57 -6.51 20.94 0.41
N GLN A 58 -5.55 21.38 -0.38
CA GLN A 58 -5.02 20.62 -1.49
C GLN A 58 -4.37 19.31 -1.03
N ARG A 59 -3.63 19.32 0.08
CA ARG A 59 -2.98 18.13 0.64
C ARG A 59 -4.00 17.05 1.01
N CYS A 60 -5.21 17.43 1.39
CA CYS A 60 -6.27 16.50 1.78
C CYS A 60 -7.17 16.02 0.62
N ILE A 61 -6.97 16.48 -0.61
CA ILE A 61 -7.85 16.18 -1.76
C ILE A 61 -7.99 14.67 -2.06
N ILE A 62 -6.99 13.86 -1.68
CA ILE A 62 -7.07 12.38 -1.78
C ILE A 62 -8.19 11.84 -0.89
N ASN A 63 -8.36 12.40 0.31
CA ASN A 63 -9.44 12.00 1.21
C ASN A 63 -10.82 12.34 0.63
N ASP A 64 -10.94 13.47 -0.06
CA ASP A 64 -12.21 13.85 -0.69
C ASP A 64 -12.53 12.91 -1.86
N TRP A 65 -11.55 12.57 -2.67
CA TRP A 65 -11.71 11.54 -3.70
C TRP A 65 -12.10 10.17 -3.10
N LEU A 66 -11.50 9.75 -1.99
CA LEU A 66 -11.87 8.49 -1.30
C LEU A 66 -13.32 8.52 -0.80
N LYS A 67 -13.80 9.65 -0.31
CA LYS A 67 -15.21 9.84 0.06
C LYS A 67 -16.16 9.76 -1.15
N GLU A 68 -15.75 10.32 -2.29
CA GLU A 68 -16.53 10.27 -3.55
C GLU A 68 -16.74 8.84 -4.06
N LEU A 69 -15.85 7.88 -3.75
CA LEU A 69 -16.03 6.48 -4.10
C LEU A 69 -17.23 5.84 -3.38
N ASN A 70 -17.66 6.41 -2.26
CA ASN A 70 -18.78 5.96 -1.44
C ASN A 70 -18.72 4.45 -1.08
N TRP A 71 -17.51 3.94 -0.85
CA TRP A 71 -17.31 2.58 -0.35
C TRP A 71 -17.35 2.58 1.17
N GLU A 72 -18.13 1.67 1.75
CA GLU A 72 -18.31 1.60 3.21
C GLU A 72 -17.00 1.25 3.92
N GLU A 73 -16.18 0.42 3.32
CA GLU A 73 -14.90 -0.04 3.82
C GLU A 73 -13.87 1.10 3.98
N LEU A 74 -14.05 2.22 3.25
CA LEU A 74 -13.18 3.39 3.36
C LEU A 74 -13.54 4.34 4.51
N ARG A 75 -14.55 4.02 5.31
CA ARG A 75 -14.90 4.85 6.47
C ARG A 75 -13.78 4.82 7.52
N GLY A 76 -13.42 5.99 8.00
CA GLY A 76 -12.42 6.15 9.08
C GLY A 76 -10.97 6.07 8.64
N ILE A 77 -10.68 5.95 7.34
CA ILE A 77 -9.32 6.07 6.83
C ILE A 77 -8.93 7.53 6.64
N ASN A 78 -7.62 7.81 6.63
CA ASN A 78 -7.04 9.09 6.31
C ASN A 78 -5.80 8.89 5.43
N CYS A 79 -5.71 9.59 4.31
CA CYS A 79 -4.61 9.46 3.35
C CYS A 79 -4.22 10.87 2.83
N CYS A 80 -3.37 11.56 3.59
CA CYS A 80 -2.93 12.91 3.23
C CYS A 80 -1.48 13.19 3.59
N GLN A 81 -0.86 12.32 4.37
CA GLN A 81 0.50 12.49 4.86
C GLN A 81 1.50 11.86 3.90
N LYS A 82 2.58 12.56 3.60
CA LYS A 82 3.76 11.98 2.94
C LYS A 82 4.46 10.98 3.84
N THR A 83 5.23 10.08 3.24
CA THR A 83 6.17 9.20 3.94
C THR A 83 7.58 9.77 3.81
N TRP A 84 8.43 9.58 4.82
CA TRP A 84 9.78 10.13 4.87
C TRP A 84 10.78 9.05 5.28
N ASP A 85 12.00 9.18 4.78
CA ASP A 85 13.16 8.49 5.32
C ASP A 85 13.75 9.30 6.49
N ASP A 86 13.85 10.64 6.33
CA ASP A 86 14.42 11.60 7.30
C ASP A 86 13.48 12.77 7.57
N GLY A 87 12.60 12.71 8.48
CA GLY A 87 11.80 13.87 8.77
C GLY A 87 10.34 13.57 8.84
N PRO A 88 9.43 14.48 9.10
CA PRO A 88 9.06 15.66 8.31
C PRO A 88 9.79 16.96 8.70
N PHE A 89 9.85 17.91 7.75
CA PHE A 89 10.43 19.24 7.93
C PHE A 89 9.48 20.35 7.44
N GLY A 90 9.68 21.59 7.95
CA GLY A 90 8.92 22.76 7.51
C GLY A 90 7.41 22.54 7.60
N ARG A 91 6.68 22.93 6.54
CA ARG A 91 5.22 22.81 6.48
C ARG A 91 4.68 21.40 6.63
N GLU A 92 5.45 20.39 6.23
CA GLU A 92 5.08 18.99 6.45
C GLU A 92 5.07 18.63 7.93
N LYS A 93 6.07 19.12 8.69
CA LYS A 93 6.15 18.91 10.13
C LYS A 93 4.99 19.59 10.84
N GLU A 94 4.70 20.85 10.48
CA GLU A 94 3.59 21.61 11.04
C GLU A 94 2.24 20.91 10.75
N PHE A 95 2.04 20.44 9.54
CA PHE A 95 0.83 19.71 9.15
C PHE A 95 0.68 18.37 9.90
N TYR A 96 1.77 17.63 10.07
CA TYR A 96 1.79 16.34 10.71
C TYR A 96 1.58 16.42 12.23
N GLU A 97 2.18 17.41 12.90
CA GLU A 97 2.16 17.53 14.37
C GLU A 97 0.84 18.12 14.88
N TYR A 98 0.06 18.79 14.04
CA TYR A 98 -1.18 19.40 14.47
C TYR A 98 -2.18 18.36 14.98
N GLN A 99 -2.20 18.18 16.31
CA GLN A 99 -3.11 17.28 17.07
C GLN A 99 -3.16 15.84 16.57
N ASN A 100 -2.16 15.34 15.84
CA ASN A 100 -2.16 14.03 15.18
C ASN A 100 -3.32 13.77 14.18
N GLN A 101 -4.07 14.82 13.81
CA GLN A 101 -5.26 14.68 12.95
C GLN A 101 -4.94 14.27 11.52
N ASN A 102 -3.73 14.59 11.07
CA ASN A 102 -3.31 14.39 9.68
C ASN A 102 -2.40 13.16 9.50
N ARG A 103 -2.37 12.25 10.46
CA ARG A 103 -1.71 10.97 10.28
C ARG A 103 -2.47 10.08 9.31
N ASN A 104 -1.75 9.39 8.44
CA ASN A 104 -2.35 8.33 7.63
C ASN A 104 -2.93 7.24 8.54
N ILE A 105 -4.18 6.88 8.28
CA ILE A 105 -4.91 5.82 8.98
C ILE A 105 -5.47 4.88 7.91
N MET A 106 -5.26 3.59 8.08
CA MET A 106 -5.77 2.56 7.19
C MET A 106 -6.37 1.43 8.03
N THR A 107 -7.45 0.82 7.53
CA THR A 107 -8.08 -0.37 8.12
C THR A 107 -7.81 -1.61 7.27
N THR A 108 -8.01 -2.79 7.84
CA THR A 108 -7.94 -4.05 7.10
C THR A 108 -9.00 -4.12 6.01
N ASP A 109 -10.20 -3.64 6.28
CA ASP A 109 -11.33 -3.65 5.35
C ASP A 109 -11.07 -2.74 4.15
N ALA A 110 -10.61 -1.49 4.39
CA ALA A 110 -10.22 -0.57 3.34
C ALA A 110 -9.08 -1.15 2.46
N THR A 111 -8.09 -1.76 3.11
CA THR A 111 -6.96 -2.37 2.40
C THR A 111 -7.41 -3.56 1.55
N ALA A 112 -8.28 -4.41 2.09
CA ALA A 112 -8.85 -5.54 1.37
C ALA A 112 -9.66 -5.06 0.16
N LYS A 113 -10.53 -4.06 0.35
CA LYS A 113 -11.33 -3.48 -0.74
C LYS A 113 -10.47 -2.89 -1.85
N ILE A 114 -9.44 -2.12 -1.50
CA ILE A 114 -8.52 -1.54 -2.48
C ILE A 114 -7.76 -2.64 -3.24
N LEU A 115 -7.28 -3.68 -2.54
CA LEU A 115 -6.57 -4.78 -3.20
C LEU A 115 -7.51 -5.59 -4.10
N GLU A 116 -8.76 -5.85 -3.70
CA GLU A 116 -9.78 -6.48 -4.53
C GLU A 116 -10.02 -5.68 -5.83
N GLU A 117 -10.19 -4.37 -5.72
CA GLU A 117 -10.36 -3.49 -6.89
C GLU A 117 -9.18 -3.60 -7.86
N ILE A 118 -7.95 -3.57 -7.33
CA ILE A 118 -6.73 -3.72 -8.14
C ILE A 118 -6.69 -5.09 -8.83
N MET A 119 -7.06 -6.15 -8.12
CA MET A 119 -6.91 -7.52 -8.63
C MET A 119 -8.04 -7.93 -9.59
N ILE A 120 -9.27 -7.42 -9.41
CA ILE A 120 -10.46 -7.90 -10.13
C ILE A 120 -11.03 -6.84 -11.07
N HIS A 121 -11.16 -5.59 -10.63
CA HIS A 121 -12.03 -4.61 -11.28
C HIS A 121 -11.30 -3.63 -12.20
N ILE A 122 -9.99 -3.45 -12.05
CA ILE A 122 -9.23 -2.57 -12.94
C ILE A 122 -9.01 -3.26 -14.31
N ASP A 123 -9.45 -2.61 -15.37
CA ASP A 123 -9.19 -3.03 -16.75
C ASP A 123 -7.82 -2.50 -17.23
N TYR A 124 -6.80 -3.31 -17.08
CA TYR A 124 -5.42 -2.96 -17.44
C TYR A 124 -5.17 -2.93 -18.97
N GLN A 125 -6.09 -3.44 -19.78
CA GLN A 125 -5.93 -3.39 -21.25
C GLN A 125 -6.10 -1.97 -21.80
N LYS A 126 -6.73 -1.08 -21.02
CA LYS A 126 -7.02 0.31 -21.41
C LYS A 126 -6.00 1.32 -20.90
N ASN A 127 -4.99 0.91 -20.15
CA ASN A 127 -4.04 1.84 -19.53
C ASN A 127 -2.64 1.24 -19.45
N ASP A 128 -1.64 2.08 -19.64
CA ASP A 128 -0.22 1.73 -19.57
C ASP A 128 0.29 1.48 -18.13
N LEU A 129 -0.58 1.59 -17.11
CA LEU A 129 -0.25 1.42 -15.70
C LEU A 129 -0.80 0.10 -15.15
N ASP A 130 0.01 -0.94 -15.15
CA ASP A 130 -0.36 -2.25 -14.60
C ASP A 130 0.05 -2.39 -13.11
N LEU A 131 -0.85 -1.98 -12.21
CA LEU A 131 -0.64 -2.06 -10.76
C LEU A 131 -0.44 -3.50 -10.28
N ARG A 132 -1.09 -4.50 -10.92
CA ARG A 132 -0.93 -5.91 -10.54
C ARG A 132 0.49 -6.41 -10.77
N SER A 133 1.11 -6.03 -11.90
CA SER A 133 2.49 -6.42 -12.17
C SER A 133 3.46 -5.91 -11.10
N PHE A 134 3.20 -4.72 -10.54
CA PHE A 134 4.04 -4.12 -9.51
C PHE A 134 3.82 -4.72 -8.10
N LEU A 135 2.70 -5.38 -7.87
CA LEU A 135 2.42 -6.09 -6.62
C LEU A 135 2.86 -7.56 -6.66
N LYS A 136 3.19 -8.10 -7.84
CA LYS A 136 3.59 -9.50 -8.01
C LYS A 136 4.88 -9.80 -7.26
N ARG A 137 4.91 -10.92 -6.53
CA ARG A 137 6.08 -11.39 -5.77
C ARG A 137 6.51 -12.77 -6.25
N THR A 138 7.82 -13.01 -6.22
CA THR A 138 8.37 -14.38 -6.36
C THR A 138 8.32 -15.08 -5.01
N LEU A 139 8.08 -16.39 -5.02
CA LEU A 139 8.24 -17.27 -3.86
C LEU A 139 9.46 -18.19 -4.04
N ASN A 140 10.21 -18.01 -5.11
CA ASN A 140 11.43 -18.76 -5.35
C ASN A 140 12.51 -18.36 -4.35
N LYS A 141 13.01 -19.33 -3.59
CA LYS A 141 13.98 -19.09 -2.51
C LYS A 141 15.33 -18.56 -2.98
N SER A 142 15.76 -18.88 -4.21
CA SER A 142 17.00 -18.31 -4.75
C SER A 142 16.85 -16.81 -5.02
N ASP A 143 15.72 -16.40 -5.64
CA ASP A 143 15.44 -15.01 -5.94
C ASP A 143 15.32 -14.17 -4.65
N LEU A 144 14.65 -14.73 -3.62
CA LEU A 144 14.47 -14.04 -2.32
C LEU A 144 15.82 -13.81 -1.61
N LYS A 145 16.76 -14.72 -1.72
CA LYS A 145 18.12 -14.54 -1.13
C LYS A 145 18.93 -13.45 -1.80
N GLU A 146 18.66 -13.16 -3.08
CA GLU A 146 19.32 -12.10 -3.82
C GLU A 146 18.73 -10.72 -3.52
N ASP A 147 17.51 -10.66 -2.94
CA ASP A 147 16.84 -9.42 -2.54
C ASP A 147 16.65 -9.35 -1.01
N PRO A 148 17.60 -8.80 -0.25
CA PRO A 148 17.50 -8.70 1.21
C PRO A 148 16.38 -7.76 1.69
N LEU A 149 15.77 -6.99 0.79
CA LEU A 149 14.64 -6.12 1.08
C LEU A 149 13.32 -6.66 0.51
N ASN A 150 13.29 -7.96 0.19
CA ASN A 150 12.06 -8.59 -0.30
C ASN A 150 10.92 -8.44 0.71
N GLN A 151 9.68 -8.42 0.20
CA GLN A 151 8.47 -8.28 1.01
C GLN A 151 7.73 -9.62 1.17
N VAL A 152 8.47 -10.72 1.25
CA VAL A 152 7.96 -12.09 1.38
C VAL A 152 8.42 -12.72 2.69
N GLU A 153 9.73 -12.68 2.97
CA GLU A 153 10.29 -13.24 4.20
C GLU A 153 9.83 -12.46 5.45
N GLY A 154 9.31 -13.16 6.44
CA GLY A 154 8.68 -12.61 7.64
C GLY A 154 7.27 -12.05 7.41
N PHE A 155 6.69 -12.19 6.21
CA PHE A 155 5.35 -11.76 5.83
C PHE A 155 4.49 -12.93 5.36
N LEU A 156 3.25 -12.66 4.92
CA LEU A 156 2.29 -13.71 4.55
C LEU A 156 2.84 -14.64 3.45
N GLY A 157 3.59 -14.09 2.51
CA GLY A 157 4.14 -14.84 1.39
C GLY A 157 5.04 -16.00 1.78
N GLU A 158 5.83 -15.87 2.85
CA GLU A 158 6.74 -16.94 3.31
C GLU A 158 6.00 -18.21 3.75
N GLY A 159 4.74 -18.07 4.20
CA GLY A 159 3.91 -19.21 4.61
C GLY A 159 3.28 -19.99 3.45
N LEU A 160 3.47 -19.57 2.20
CA LEU A 160 2.85 -20.15 1.03
C LEU A 160 3.81 -21.10 0.28
N PRO A 161 3.29 -22.18 -0.37
CA PRO A 161 4.08 -23.02 -1.25
C PRO A 161 4.63 -22.23 -2.45
N GLU A 162 5.81 -22.61 -2.92
CA GLU A 162 6.51 -21.96 -4.05
C GLU A 162 5.71 -21.96 -5.36
N SER A 163 4.80 -22.93 -5.52
CA SER A 163 3.89 -23.03 -6.68
C SER A 163 2.75 -22.02 -6.68
N THR A 164 2.59 -21.23 -5.60
CA THR A 164 1.53 -20.23 -5.45
C THR A 164 1.89 -18.95 -6.20
N LYS A 165 0.90 -18.36 -6.90
CA LYS A 165 1.06 -17.01 -7.47
C LYS A 165 0.67 -16.00 -6.40
N LEU A 166 1.56 -15.05 -6.10
CA LEU A 166 1.40 -14.06 -5.03
C LEU A 166 1.46 -12.63 -5.56
N TRP A 167 0.56 -11.79 -5.08
CA TRP A 167 0.57 -10.33 -5.15
C TRP A 167 0.41 -9.79 -3.74
N SER A 168 1.34 -8.95 -3.28
CA SER A 168 1.27 -8.43 -1.91
C SER A 168 1.91 -7.06 -1.75
N LYS A 169 1.54 -6.42 -0.63
CA LYS A 169 2.17 -5.19 -0.15
C LYS A 169 2.35 -5.26 1.35
N ALA A 170 3.61 -5.34 1.74
CA ALA A 170 4.02 -5.35 3.15
C ALA A 170 4.27 -3.95 3.69
N GLY A 171 4.19 -3.81 5.01
CA GLY A 171 4.55 -2.62 5.78
C GLY A 171 5.21 -3.00 7.09
N LEU A 172 6.33 -2.37 7.41
CA LEU A 172 7.09 -2.62 8.62
C LEU A 172 7.60 -1.30 9.21
N MET A 173 7.35 -1.10 10.50
CA MET A 173 7.90 -0.02 11.31
C MET A 173 8.28 -0.56 12.70
N SER A 174 8.76 0.32 13.59
CA SER A 174 9.21 -0.06 14.94
C SER A 174 8.17 -0.77 15.80
N GLU A 175 6.88 -0.51 15.58
CA GLU A 175 5.77 -1.04 16.40
C GLU A 175 4.64 -1.65 15.57
N VAL A 176 4.77 -1.68 14.23
CA VAL A 176 3.74 -2.27 13.35
C VAL A 176 4.36 -3.17 12.30
N ARG A 177 3.69 -4.29 12.03
CA ARG A 177 3.92 -5.19 10.90
C ARG A 177 2.59 -5.45 10.23
N HIS A 178 2.47 -5.10 8.97
CA HIS A 178 1.26 -5.24 8.17
C HIS A 178 1.55 -5.98 6.89
N ASP A 179 0.59 -6.73 6.40
CA ASP A 179 0.65 -7.28 5.05
C ASP A 179 -0.76 -7.44 4.47
N ALA A 180 -0.86 -7.21 3.18
CA ALA A 180 -2.04 -7.47 2.38
C ALA A 180 -1.62 -8.33 1.19
N ALA A 181 -2.21 -9.50 1.08
CA ALA A 181 -1.85 -10.50 0.08
C ALA A 181 -3.07 -11.03 -0.67
N TRP A 182 -2.92 -11.13 -1.99
CA TRP A 182 -3.77 -11.90 -2.86
C TRP A 182 -2.96 -13.05 -3.43
N TRP A 183 -3.47 -14.27 -3.33
CA TRP A 183 -2.79 -15.41 -3.93
C TRP A 183 -3.74 -16.35 -4.66
N ILE A 184 -3.17 -17.09 -5.60
CA ILE A 184 -3.84 -18.17 -6.33
C ILE A 184 -3.03 -19.43 -6.14
N ASN A 185 -3.63 -20.46 -5.55
CA ASN A 185 -2.98 -21.77 -5.36
C ASN A 185 -2.96 -22.61 -6.64
N SER A 186 -2.34 -23.79 -6.60
CA SER A 186 -2.25 -24.72 -7.72
C SER A 186 -3.62 -25.27 -8.18
N SER A 187 -4.63 -25.21 -7.33
CA SER A 187 -6.02 -25.61 -7.64
C SER A 187 -6.87 -24.43 -8.10
N SER A 188 -6.26 -23.28 -8.43
CA SER A 188 -6.92 -22.05 -8.87
C SER A 188 -7.83 -21.38 -7.83
N VAL A 189 -7.72 -21.76 -6.56
CA VAL A 189 -8.43 -21.07 -5.48
C VAL A 189 -7.76 -19.74 -5.22
N GLN A 190 -8.57 -18.68 -5.23
CA GLN A 190 -8.14 -17.31 -4.95
C GLN A 190 -8.40 -16.99 -3.49
N THR A 191 -7.45 -16.36 -2.84
CA THR A 191 -7.58 -15.91 -1.45
C THR A 191 -7.05 -14.49 -1.32
N LEU A 192 -7.83 -13.64 -0.65
CA LEU A 192 -7.42 -12.31 -0.18
C LEU A 192 -7.31 -12.36 1.34
N LEU A 193 -6.14 -12.00 1.86
CA LEU A 193 -5.86 -11.94 3.29
C LEU A 193 -5.14 -10.65 3.64
N VAL A 194 -5.68 -9.92 4.63
CA VAL A 194 -5.07 -8.71 5.18
C VAL A 194 -4.84 -8.91 6.66
N VAL A 195 -3.62 -8.70 7.13
CA VAL A 195 -3.24 -8.82 8.54
C VAL A 195 -2.51 -7.57 8.99
N PHE A 196 -3.05 -6.90 10.01
CA PHE A 196 -2.41 -5.77 10.68
C PHE A 196 -1.99 -6.18 12.08
N GLY A 197 -0.70 -6.14 12.34
CA GLY A 197 -0.11 -6.42 13.64
C GLY A 197 0.45 -5.16 14.29
N ASN A 198 0.16 -4.97 15.58
CA ASN A 198 0.64 -3.83 16.36
C ASN A 198 1.35 -4.28 17.64
N GLY A 199 2.44 -3.61 17.96
CA GLY A 199 3.25 -3.84 19.15
C GLY A 199 4.59 -4.51 18.87
N LYS A 200 5.58 -4.17 19.70
CA LYS A 200 6.97 -4.61 19.54
C LYS A 200 7.15 -6.14 19.50
N LYS A 201 6.29 -6.89 20.20
CA LYS A 201 6.34 -8.36 20.18
C LYS A 201 5.96 -8.91 18.82
N ILE A 202 4.89 -8.37 18.22
CA ILE A 202 4.41 -8.75 16.89
C ILE A 202 5.46 -8.42 15.81
N VAL A 203 6.05 -7.22 15.90
CA VAL A 203 7.10 -6.80 14.95
C VAL A 203 8.31 -7.73 14.97
N LYS A 204 8.73 -8.17 16.15
CA LYS A 204 9.89 -9.06 16.34
C LYS A 204 9.62 -10.51 15.95
N ASP A 205 8.37 -10.94 15.93
CA ASP A 205 8.00 -12.31 15.56
C ASP A 205 7.83 -12.45 14.05
N ALA A 206 8.93 -12.75 13.38
CA ALA A 206 8.94 -12.97 11.94
C ALA A 206 8.17 -14.24 11.50
N SER A 207 7.87 -15.16 12.43
CA SER A 207 7.17 -16.40 12.12
C SER A 207 5.64 -16.28 12.19
N LEU A 208 5.11 -15.23 12.80
CA LEU A 208 3.68 -15.08 13.03
C LEU A 208 2.88 -14.98 11.72
N PHE A 209 3.27 -14.07 10.82
CA PHE A 209 2.55 -13.86 9.56
C PHE A 209 2.65 -15.06 8.63
N PRO A 210 3.84 -15.68 8.43
CA PRO A 210 3.95 -16.95 7.73
C PRO A 210 3.03 -18.04 8.27
N SER A 211 2.94 -18.17 9.61
CA SER A 211 2.09 -19.18 10.27
C SER A 211 0.59 -18.93 10.01
N ILE A 212 0.14 -17.67 10.02
CA ILE A 212 -1.24 -17.29 9.68
C ILE A 212 -1.55 -17.65 8.23
N ALA A 213 -0.67 -17.27 7.28
CA ALA A 213 -0.88 -17.56 5.86
C ALA A 213 -0.92 -19.06 5.60
N LYS A 214 -0.02 -19.83 6.21
CA LYS A 214 -0.01 -21.28 6.13
C LYS A 214 -1.31 -21.91 6.62
N ALA A 215 -1.81 -21.47 7.79
CA ALA A 215 -3.06 -21.99 8.35
C ALA A 215 -4.27 -21.71 7.44
N VAL A 216 -4.36 -20.50 6.86
CA VAL A 216 -5.41 -20.14 5.91
C VAL A 216 -5.29 -20.94 4.62
N TYR A 217 -4.08 -21.09 4.09
CA TYR A 217 -3.82 -21.87 2.89
C TYR A 217 -4.22 -23.33 3.05
N GLU A 218 -3.85 -23.97 4.18
CA GLU A 218 -4.20 -25.36 4.49
C GLU A 218 -5.71 -25.53 4.71
N HIS A 219 -6.37 -24.55 5.36
CA HIS A 219 -7.82 -24.57 5.54
C HIS A 219 -8.57 -24.54 4.21
N ASN A 220 -8.22 -23.62 3.34
CA ASN A 220 -8.87 -23.45 2.03
C ASN A 220 -8.71 -24.68 1.12
N ASN A 221 -7.61 -25.43 1.27
CA ASN A 221 -7.39 -26.65 0.51
C ASN A 221 -8.16 -27.87 1.03
N LYS A 222 -8.61 -27.87 2.29
CA LYS A 222 -9.38 -29.02 2.87
C LYS A 222 -10.80 -29.14 2.31
N PHE A 223 -11.35 -28.08 1.74
CA PHE A 223 -12.72 -28.05 1.19
C PHE A 223 -12.79 -28.32 -0.30
N LEU A 224 -11.67 -28.74 -0.92
CA LEU A 224 -11.61 -29.06 -2.34
C LEU A 224 -11.77 -30.58 -2.63
N TYR A 225 -12.08 -31.38 -1.59
CA TYR A 225 -12.29 -32.83 -1.69
C TYR A 225 -13.66 -33.24 -1.16
#